data_6091d9622d7eeb8ef9e04a55b4556474
#
_entry.id   6091d9622d7eeb8ef9e04a55b4556474
#
_cell.length_a   1.000
_cell.length_b   1.000
_cell.length_c   1.000
_cell.angle_alpha   90.00
_cell.angle_beta   90.00
_cell.angle_gamma   90.00
#
_symmetry.space_group_name_H-M   'P 1'
#
loop_
_entity.id
_entity.type
_entity.pdbx_description
1 polymer ?
#
loop_
_entity_poly.entity_id
_entity_poly.type
_entity_poly.pdbx_seq_one_letter_code
_entity_poly.pdbx_strand_id
1 'polypeptide(L)'
;MSRRFLLVGVVAAALVVGGPPAGATVIDREHYSGTEEFTDTDCGFTLNVVSTFYGQALLRVDKTGQAFLVKDSFHFRAVVTNPDTGQWFVVRGHGLFHEIKATQVEGNIYEFKAVEAGQPFVIEDSEGNVVVRDRGVIRHTFLFDTLGDGQPGGEFIEETETVVHGPHPGFADDFPFCEIAAELTGVTD
;
A
#
# COMPACT_ATOMS: atom_id res chain seq x y z
N MET A 1 0.82 -29.96 -72.95
CA MET A 1 0.15 -28.86 -72.26
C MET A 1 -0.41 -29.39 -70.93
N SER A 2 0.31 -29.20 -69.85
CA SER A 2 0.03 -29.79 -68.55
C SER A 2 -0.63 -28.72 -67.67
N ARG A 3 -1.89 -28.92 -67.30
CA ARG A 3 -2.62 -28.01 -66.35
C ARG A 3 -2.40 -28.53 -64.92
N ARG A 4 -1.65 -27.76 -64.13
CA ARG A 4 -1.53 -27.99 -62.70
C ARG A 4 -2.68 -27.33 -61.97
N PHE A 5 -3.50 -28.14 -61.31
CA PHE A 5 -4.53 -27.67 -60.35
C PHE A 5 -3.86 -27.38 -59.02
N LEU A 6 -3.92 -26.11 -58.59
CA LEU A 6 -3.55 -25.68 -57.23
C LEU A 6 -4.77 -25.89 -56.33
N LEU A 7 -4.65 -26.83 -55.40
CA LEU A 7 -5.59 -27.01 -54.29
C LEU A 7 -5.26 -25.97 -53.23
N VAL A 8 -6.11 -24.97 -53.05
CA VAL A 8 -6.08 -24.02 -51.95
C VAL A 8 -6.77 -24.67 -50.75
N GLY A 9 -5.97 -25.14 -49.78
CA GLY A 9 -6.48 -25.61 -48.51
C GLY A 9 -6.90 -24.44 -47.63
N VAL A 10 -8.20 -24.34 -47.32
CA VAL A 10 -8.75 -23.43 -46.36
C VAL A 10 -8.48 -24.01 -44.97
N VAL A 11 -7.51 -23.44 -44.25
CA VAL A 11 -7.31 -23.73 -42.83
C VAL A 11 -8.33 -22.93 -42.06
N ALA A 12 -9.37 -23.58 -41.55
CA ALA A 12 -10.29 -23.01 -40.57
C ALA A 12 -9.58 -22.89 -39.23
N ALA A 13 -9.14 -21.68 -38.89
CA ALA A 13 -8.69 -21.36 -37.55
C ALA A 13 -9.88 -21.34 -36.61
N ALA A 14 -10.02 -22.38 -35.77
CA ALA A 14 -10.99 -22.37 -34.67
C ALA A 14 -10.51 -21.35 -33.60
N LEU A 15 -11.16 -20.20 -33.59
CA LEU A 15 -11.06 -19.25 -32.45
C LEU A 15 -11.66 -19.91 -31.22
N VAL A 16 -10.80 -20.46 -30.36
CA VAL A 16 -11.18 -20.82 -29.01
C VAL A 16 -11.41 -19.51 -28.27
N VAL A 17 -12.66 -19.09 -28.14
CA VAL A 17 -13.06 -18.01 -27.25
C VAL A 17 -12.91 -18.55 -25.82
N GLY A 18 -11.71 -18.42 -25.25
CA GLY A 18 -11.48 -18.66 -23.85
C GLY A 18 -12.33 -17.65 -23.06
N GLY A 19 -13.32 -18.15 -22.31
CA GLY A 19 -14.04 -17.32 -21.35
C GLY A 19 -13.07 -16.67 -20.38
N PRO A 20 -13.41 -15.52 -19.79
CA PRO A 20 -12.55 -14.82 -18.84
C PRO A 20 -12.20 -15.77 -17.71
N PRO A 21 -10.94 -15.79 -17.22
CA PRO A 21 -10.53 -16.65 -16.12
C PRO A 21 -11.39 -16.34 -14.89
N ALA A 22 -11.87 -17.39 -14.22
CA ALA A 22 -12.79 -17.31 -13.08
C ALA A 22 -12.09 -16.80 -11.78
N GLY A 23 -10.99 -16.09 -11.88
CA GLY A 23 -10.22 -15.53 -10.76
C GLY A 23 -9.77 -14.09 -11.04
N ALA A 24 -9.42 -13.34 -9.98
CA ALA A 24 -8.82 -12.03 -10.13
C ALA A 24 -7.52 -12.13 -10.95
N THR A 25 -7.44 -11.37 -12.03
CA THR A 25 -6.30 -11.40 -12.94
C THR A 25 -5.32 -10.29 -12.56
N VAL A 26 -4.04 -10.62 -12.40
CA VAL A 26 -2.98 -9.61 -12.25
C VAL A 26 -2.84 -8.89 -13.58
N ILE A 27 -3.03 -7.57 -13.54
CA ILE A 27 -2.95 -6.70 -14.71
C ILE A 27 -1.71 -5.83 -14.70
N ASP A 28 -1.15 -5.59 -13.53
CA ASP A 28 0.11 -4.84 -13.39
C ASP A 28 0.93 -5.32 -12.21
N ARG A 29 2.24 -5.12 -12.32
CA ARG A 29 3.23 -5.38 -11.29
C ARG A 29 4.32 -4.33 -11.35
N GLU A 30 4.46 -3.57 -10.28
CA GLU A 30 5.47 -2.55 -10.13
C GLU A 30 6.44 -2.90 -9.00
N HIS A 31 7.73 -2.69 -9.25
CA HIS A 31 8.75 -2.64 -8.21
C HIS A 31 9.17 -1.18 -8.08
N TYR A 32 9.09 -0.67 -6.87
CA TYR A 32 9.44 0.71 -6.61
C TYR A 32 10.53 0.80 -5.54
N SER A 33 11.33 1.85 -5.63
CA SER A 33 12.30 2.23 -4.61
C SER A 33 12.62 3.70 -4.75
N GLY A 34 13.00 4.34 -3.66
CA GLY A 34 13.33 5.75 -3.69
C GLY A 34 13.97 6.23 -2.40
N THR A 35 14.35 7.50 -2.45
CA THR A 35 14.79 8.27 -1.29
C THR A 35 14.07 9.60 -1.36
N GLU A 36 13.50 10.03 -0.23
CA GLU A 36 12.86 11.32 -0.07
C GLU A 36 13.51 12.07 1.08
N GLU A 37 13.64 13.39 0.92
CA GLU A 37 14.15 14.28 1.95
C GLU A 37 13.14 15.41 2.13
N PHE A 38 12.74 15.65 3.38
CA PHE A 38 11.83 16.74 3.72
C PHE A 38 12.06 17.23 5.13
N THR A 39 11.46 18.37 5.43
CA THR A 39 11.46 18.96 6.78
C THR A 39 10.05 18.90 7.34
N ASP A 40 9.93 18.43 8.58
CA ASP A 40 8.70 18.38 9.36
C ASP A 40 8.79 19.40 10.52
N THR A 41 7.69 20.09 10.79
CA THR A 41 7.56 21.07 11.87
C THR A 41 6.29 20.88 12.72
N ASP A 42 5.55 19.82 12.51
CA ASP A 42 4.26 19.57 13.15
C ASP A 42 4.37 19.41 14.68
N CYS A 43 5.55 19.01 15.16
CA CYS A 43 5.84 18.91 16.60
C CYS A 43 6.22 20.26 17.26
N GLY A 44 6.18 21.39 16.53
CA GLY A 44 6.57 22.69 17.06
C GLY A 44 8.09 22.95 17.06
N PHE A 45 8.87 21.98 16.60
CA PHE A 45 10.32 22.09 16.36
C PHE A 45 10.67 21.43 15.03
N THR A 46 11.86 21.73 14.51
CA THR A 46 12.28 21.27 13.19
C THR A 46 12.86 19.87 13.24
N LEU A 47 12.37 19.00 12.35
CA LEU A 47 12.90 17.66 12.11
C LEU A 47 13.24 17.52 10.62
N ASN A 48 14.48 17.19 10.30
CA ASN A 48 14.89 16.81 8.95
C ASN A 48 14.77 15.30 8.79
N VAL A 49 14.04 14.86 7.76
CA VAL A 49 13.74 13.46 7.51
C VAL A 49 14.39 13.04 6.20
N VAL A 50 15.17 11.96 6.25
CA VAL A 50 15.68 11.25 5.07
C VAL A 50 15.10 9.84 5.08
N SER A 51 14.17 9.57 4.19
CA SER A 51 13.46 8.30 4.09
C SER A 51 13.91 7.54 2.85
N THR A 52 14.28 6.27 3.03
CA THR A 52 14.51 5.32 1.95
C THR A 52 13.40 4.27 1.98
N PHE A 53 12.88 3.93 0.80
CA PHE A 53 11.81 2.95 0.70
C PHE A 53 11.98 2.06 -0.53
N TYR A 54 11.42 0.87 -0.45
CA TYR A 54 11.29 -0.06 -1.57
C TYR A 54 10.12 -1.01 -1.35
N GLY A 55 9.56 -1.50 -2.44
CA GLY A 55 8.43 -2.40 -2.36
C GLY A 55 8.03 -3.00 -3.70
N GLN A 56 6.91 -3.73 -3.65
CA GLN A 56 6.27 -4.29 -4.82
C GLN A 56 4.76 -4.13 -4.71
N ALA A 57 4.18 -3.43 -5.66
CA ALA A 57 2.75 -3.33 -5.84
C ALA A 57 2.26 -4.31 -6.92
N LEU A 58 1.12 -4.95 -6.67
CA LEU A 58 0.40 -5.78 -7.62
C LEU A 58 -1.00 -5.22 -7.76
N LEU A 59 -1.41 -4.96 -8.98
CA LEU A 59 -2.77 -4.57 -9.31
C LEU A 59 -3.51 -5.76 -9.94
N ARG A 60 -4.70 -6.03 -9.44
CA ARG A 60 -5.56 -7.11 -9.94
C ARG A 60 -6.92 -6.53 -10.25
N VAL A 61 -7.55 -7.02 -11.29
CA VAL A 61 -8.97 -6.76 -11.53
C VAL A 61 -9.80 -7.86 -10.88
N ASP A 62 -10.92 -7.48 -10.29
CA ASP A 62 -11.89 -8.42 -9.72
C ASP A 62 -12.63 -9.20 -10.83
N LYS A 63 -13.51 -10.12 -10.42
CA LYS A 63 -14.27 -10.96 -11.36
C LYS A 63 -15.26 -10.20 -12.23
N THR A 64 -15.68 -9.02 -11.80
CA THR A 64 -16.64 -8.18 -12.53
C THR A 64 -15.96 -7.32 -13.59
N GLY A 65 -14.65 -7.11 -13.47
CA GLY A 65 -13.88 -6.21 -14.32
C GLY A 65 -14.08 -4.73 -13.97
N GLN A 66 -14.72 -4.43 -12.85
CA GLN A 66 -15.09 -3.07 -12.47
C GLN A 66 -14.34 -2.56 -11.22
N ALA A 67 -13.81 -3.44 -10.40
CA ALA A 67 -13.04 -3.08 -9.22
C ALA A 67 -11.59 -3.57 -9.35
N PHE A 68 -10.66 -2.70 -8.97
CA PHE A 68 -9.23 -2.98 -8.98
C PHE A 68 -8.74 -3.14 -7.56
N LEU A 69 -7.98 -4.20 -7.30
CA LEU A 69 -7.51 -4.60 -5.99
C LEU A 69 -5.99 -4.49 -5.93
N VAL A 70 -5.50 -3.78 -4.94
CA VAL A 70 -4.06 -3.60 -4.70
C VAL A 70 -3.56 -4.62 -3.68
N LYS A 71 -2.37 -5.12 -3.92
CA LYS A 71 -1.55 -5.81 -2.94
C LYS A 71 -0.17 -5.19 -2.97
N ASP A 72 0.25 -4.57 -1.87
CA ASP A 72 1.53 -3.90 -1.73
C ASP A 72 2.34 -4.51 -0.60
N SER A 73 3.59 -4.85 -0.88
CA SER A 73 4.58 -5.22 0.12
C SER A 73 5.61 -4.10 0.19
N PHE A 74 5.71 -3.46 1.35
CA PHE A 74 6.52 -2.27 1.52
C PHE A 74 7.59 -2.43 2.60
N HIS A 75 8.67 -1.67 2.45
CA HIS A 75 9.71 -1.46 3.43
C HIS A 75 10.12 0.01 3.38
N PHE A 76 10.29 0.63 4.53
CA PHE A 76 10.87 1.95 4.62
C PHE A 76 11.77 2.08 5.85
N ARG A 77 12.71 3.03 5.77
CA ARG A 77 13.55 3.46 6.87
C ARG A 77 13.82 4.95 6.74
N ALA A 78 13.36 5.72 7.72
CA ALA A 78 13.58 7.15 7.82
C ALA A 78 14.55 7.46 8.96
N VAL A 79 15.56 8.25 8.68
CA VAL A 79 16.39 8.89 9.70
C VAL A 79 15.81 10.27 9.96
N VAL A 80 15.46 10.52 11.20
CA VAL A 80 14.83 11.76 11.67
C VAL A 80 15.86 12.49 12.53
N THR A 81 16.27 13.67 12.14
CA THR A 81 17.33 14.45 12.81
C THR A 81 16.80 15.81 13.20
N ASN A 82 17.02 16.22 14.43
CA ASN A 82 16.83 17.62 14.83
C ASN A 82 18.08 18.42 14.43
N PRO A 83 17.98 19.43 13.56
CA PRO A 83 19.15 20.20 13.11
C PRO A 83 19.77 21.08 14.21
N ASP A 84 19.00 21.45 15.24
CA ASP A 84 19.48 22.32 16.31
C ASP A 84 20.34 21.57 17.35
N THR A 85 19.99 20.32 17.62
CA THR A 85 20.71 19.47 18.59
C THR A 85 21.69 18.49 17.92
N GLY A 86 21.47 18.18 16.64
CA GLY A 86 22.17 17.13 15.91
C GLY A 86 21.81 15.70 16.33
N GLN A 87 20.88 15.53 17.28
CA GLN A 87 20.41 14.22 17.70
C GLN A 87 19.40 13.64 16.73
N TRP A 88 19.31 12.32 16.68
CA TRP A 88 18.50 11.63 15.67
C TRP A 88 17.93 10.31 16.20
N PHE A 89 16.88 9.85 15.55
CA PHE A 89 16.29 8.52 15.74
C PHE A 89 15.89 7.93 14.39
N VAL A 90 15.44 6.69 14.39
CA VAL A 90 14.98 5.98 13.20
C VAL A 90 13.50 5.63 13.33
N VAL A 91 12.74 5.92 12.27
CA VAL A 91 11.43 5.34 12.05
C VAL A 91 11.55 4.36 10.90
N ARG A 92 11.09 3.14 11.08
CA ARG A 92 11.09 2.14 10.02
C ARG A 92 9.84 1.29 10.06
N GLY A 93 9.52 0.70 8.93
CA GLY A 93 8.41 -0.23 8.83
C GLY A 93 8.59 -1.20 7.68
N HIS A 94 7.89 -2.31 7.80
CA HIS A 94 7.70 -3.27 6.72
C HIS A 94 6.38 -4.00 6.90
N GLY A 95 5.74 -4.30 5.81
CA GLY A 95 4.44 -4.96 5.89
C GLY A 95 3.89 -5.34 4.53
N LEU A 96 2.66 -5.78 4.60
CA LEU A 96 1.83 -6.12 3.48
C LEU A 96 0.49 -5.41 3.64
N PHE A 97 0.12 -4.57 2.68
CA PHE A 97 -1.25 -4.11 2.48
C PHE A 97 -1.90 -4.96 1.39
N HIS A 98 -3.10 -5.47 1.63
CA HIS A 98 -3.76 -6.38 0.70
C HIS A 98 -5.27 -6.17 0.69
N GLU A 99 -5.78 -5.60 -0.38
CA GLU A 99 -7.21 -5.58 -0.68
C GLU A 99 -7.65 -6.97 -1.13
N ILE A 100 -8.45 -7.61 -0.27
CA ILE A 100 -8.83 -9.02 -0.42
C ILE A 100 -10.03 -9.14 -1.33
N LYS A 101 -10.99 -8.21 -1.21
CA LYS A 101 -12.30 -8.28 -1.85
C LYS A 101 -12.88 -6.89 -2.08
N ALA A 102 -13.54 -6.73 -3.22
CA ALA A 102 -14.47 -5.63 -3.48
C ALA A 102 -15.87 -6.23 -3.70
N THR A 103 -16.89 -5.56 -3.17
CA THR A 103 -18.30 -5.95 -3.32
C THR A 103 -19.09 -4.72 -3.70
N GLN A 104 -19.76 -4.74 -4.85
CA GLN A 104 -20.61 -3.65 -5.29
C GLN A 104 -21.75 -3.41 -4.29
N VAL A 105 -21.93 -2.18 -3.87
CA VAL A 105 -23.02 -1.75 -2.97
C VAL A 105 -24.10 -1.07 -3.79
N GLU A 106 -23.76 -0.02 -4.57
CA GLU A 106 -24.68 0.70 -5.43
C GLU A 106 -23.92 1.42 -6.54
N GLY A 107 -24.41 1.33 -7.79
CA GLY A 107 -23.77 2.01 -8.91
C GLY A 107 -22.27 1.69 -9.03
N ASN A 108 -21.42 2.70 -8.93
CA ASN A 108 -19.96 2.56 -8.96
C ASN A 108 -19.33 2.45 -7.57
N ILE A 109 -20.15 2.45 -6.51
CA ILE A 109 -19.67 2.36 -5.12
C ILE A 109 -19.47 0.90 -4.73
N TYR A 110 -18.28 0.60 -4.24
CA TYR A 110 -17.85 -0.72 -3.77
C TYR A 110 -17.41 -0.66 -2.31
N GLU A 111 -17.78 -1.70 -1.55
CA GLU A 111 -17.17 -2.01 -0.26
C GLU A 111 -15.90 -2.82 -0.49
N PHE A 112 -14.76 -2.27 -0.06
CA PHE A 112 -13.48 -2.94 -0.06
C PHE A 112 -13.16 -3.51 1.31
N LYS A 113 -12.56 -4.70 1.33
CA LYS A 113 -11.99 -5.30 2.53
C LYS A 113 -10.49 -5.47 2.32
N ALA A 114 -9.70 -4.87 3.21
CA ALA A 114 -8.26 -4.93 3.16
C ALA A 114 -7.68 -5.43 4.48
N VAL A 115 -6.45 -5.93 4.40
CA VAL A 115 -5.64 -6.34 5.53
C VAL A 115 -4.28 -5.67 5.42
N GLU A 116 -3.85 -5.07 6.51
CA GLU A 116 -2.46 -4.69 6.73
C GLU A 116 -1.84 -5.61 7.77
N ALA A 117 -0.64 -6.16 7.49
CA ALA A 117 0.03 -7.10 8.36
C ALA A 117 1.54 -6.87 8.34
N GLY A 118 2.19 -7.06 9.51
CA GLY A 118 3.64 -6.93 9.64
C GLY A 118 4.06 -6.11 10.85
N GLN A 119 5.08 -5.30 10.65
CA GLN A 119 5.56 -4.27 11.58
C GLN A 119 5.53 -2.92 10.85
N PRO A 120 4.35 -2.31 10.69
CA PRO A 120 4.20 -1.12 9.86
C PRO A 120 4.92 0.11 10.43
N PHE A 121 5.16 0.12 11.76
CA PHE A 121 5.77 1.25 12.43
C PHE A 121 6.64 0.81 13.61
N VAL A 122 7.91 1.23 13.59
CA VAL A 122 8.89 0.99 14.66
C VAL A 122 9.73 2.24 14.84
N ILE A 123 9.88 2.73 16.06
CA ILE A 123 10.84 3.77 16.43
C ILE A 123 12.02 3.14 17.15
N GLU A 124 13.22 3.48 16.72
CA GLU A 124 14.49 3.09 17.34
C GLU A 124 15.28 4.35 17.69
N ASP A 125 15.89 4.36 18.88
CA ASP A 125 16.83 5.42 19.26
C ASP A 125 18.14 5.37 18.43
N SER A 126 19.04 6.31 18.67
CA SER A 126 20.32 6.38 17.95
C SER A 126 21.28 5.22 18.28
N GLU A 127 21.02 4.45 19.33
CA GLU A 127 21.77 3.26 19.71
C GLU A 127 21.17 1.97 19.12
N GLY A 128 19.97 2.08 18.47
CA GLY A 128 19.24 0.96 17.89
C GLY A 128 18.29 0.23 18.86
N ASN A 129 18.04 0.80 20.06
CA ASN A 129 17.05 0.24 20.95
C ASN A 129 15.65 0.59 20.47
N VAL A 130 14.75 -0.39 20.51
CA VAL A 130 13.35 -0.20 20.10
C VAL A 130 12.58 0.51 21.21
N VAL A 131 12.07 1.70 20.88
CA VAL A 131 11.24 2.54 21.77
C VAL A 131 9.75 2.25 21.55
N VAL A 132 9.33 2.15 20.28
CA VAL A 132 7.96 1.84 19.89
C VAL A 132 7.97 0.73 18.85
N ARG A 133 6.97 -0.15 18.91
CA ARG A 133 6.80 -1.20 17.91
C ARG A 133 5.34 -1.55 17.71
N ASP A 134 4.85 -1.32 16.51
CA ASP A 134 3.61 -1.87 16.02
C ASP A 134 3.83 -3.26 15.43
N ARG A 135 2.93 -4.17 15.71
CA ARG A 135 2.94 -5.51 15.11
C ARG A 135 1.57 -6.15 15.17
N GLY A 136 1.25 -6.91 14.15
CA GLY A 136 0.00 -7.66 14.10
C GLY A 136 -0.72 -7.49 12.79
N VAL A 137 -2.03 -7.35 12.87
CA VAL A 137 -2.92 -7.27 11.70
C VAL A 137 -3.97 -6.19 11.95
N ILE A 138 -4.13 -5.30 10.99
CA ILE A 138 -5.25 -4.37 10.92
C ILE A 138 -6.13 -4.79 9.75
N ARG A 139 -7.44 -4.84 9.98
CA ARG A 139 -8.44 -5.08 8.94
C ARG A 139 -9.22 -3.83 8.71
N HIS A 140 -9.36 -3.46 7.46
CA HIS A 140 -10.07 -2.28 7.02
C HIS A 140 -11.29 -2.69 6.19
N THR A 141 -12.40 -2.01 6.40
CA THR A 141 -13.56 -2.03 5.51
C THR A 141 -13.88 -0.59 5.14
N PHE A 142 -13.91 -0.26 3.86
CA PHE A 142 -14.13 1.09 3.38
C PHE A 142 -14.97 1.12 2.11
N LEU A 143 -15.63 2.26 1.88
CA LEU A 143 -16.37 2.55 0.65
C LEU A 143 -15.49 3.34 -0.31
N PHE A 144 -15.58 2.96 -1.59
CA PHE A 144 -14.79 3.55 -2.66
C PHE A 144 -15.65 3.66 -3.93
N ASP A 145 -15.66 4.83 -4.57
CA ASP A 145 -16.28 5.03 -5.87
C ASP A 145 -15.26 4.72 -6.96
N THR A 146 -15.51 3.68 -7.74
CA THR A 146 -14.64 3.26 -8.84
C THR A 146 -14.83 4.09 -10.11
N LEU A 147 -15.67 5.13 -10.09
CA LEU A 147 -16.06 5.99 -11.21
C LEU A 147 -16.73 5.25 -12.39
N GLY A 148 -16.71 3.93 -12.40
CA GLY A 148 -17.34 3.08 -13.41
C GLY A 148 -16.73 3.17 -14.80
N ASP A 149 -15.51 3.70 -14.93
CA ASP A 149 -14.82 3.89 -16.20
C ASP A 149 -13.97 2.68 -16.63
N GLY A 150 -13.91 1.64 -15.77
CA GLY A 150 -13.13 0.43 -16.00
C GLY A 150 -11.61 0.66 -15.96
N GLN A 151 -11.17 1.72 -15.30
CA GLN A 151 -9.77 2.05 -15.07
C GLN A 151 -9.40 1.89 -13.59
N PRO A 152 -8.13 1.62 -13.29
CA PRO A 152 -7.62 1.68 -11.90
C PRO A 152 -7.74 3.09 -11.35
N GLY A 153 -8.18 3.21 -10.09
CA GLY A 153 -8.36 4.48 -9.41
C GLY A 153 -9.79 4.70 -8.95
N GLY A 154 -10.09 5.93 -8.56
CA GLY A 154 -11.39 6.31 -8.05
C GLY A 154 -11.29 7.25 -6.85
N GLU A 155 -12.35 7.31 -6.04
CA GLU A 155 -12.44 8.19 -4.88
C GLU A 155 -12.76 7.41 -3.60
N PHE A 156 -11.94 7.60 -2.57
CA PHE A 156 -12.23 7.11 -1.23
C PHE A 156 -13.42 7.90 -0.66
N ILE A 157 -14.42 7.19 -0.14
CA ILE A 157 -15.61 7.82 0.44
C ILE A 157 -15.46 7.86 1.96
N GLU A 158 -15.35 6.70 2.61
CA GLU A 158 -15.22 6.61 4.07
C GLU A 158 -14.70 5.23 4.49
N GLU A 159 -14.07 5.17 5.65
CA GLU A 159 -13.78 3.92 6.33
C GLU A 159 -14.97 3.57 7.22
N THR A 160 -15.55 2.39 7.03
CA THR A 160 -16.74 1.94 7.75
C THR A 160 -16.42 1.06 8.94
N GLU A 161 -15.28 0.38 8.92
CA GLU A 161 -14.83 -0.48 10.02
C GLU A 161 -13.31 -0.64 10.01
N THR A 162 -12.69 -0.52 11.20
CA THR A 162 -11.29 -0.86 11.43
C THR A 162 -11.17 -1.79 12.63
N VAL A 163 -10.54 -2.95 12.44
CA VAL A 163 -10.31 -3.94 13.49
C VAL A 163 -8.82 -4.19 13.65
N VAL A 164 -8.31 -3.85 14.83
CA VAL A 164 -6.88 -3.98 15.17
C VAL A 164 -6.63 -5.23 16.00
N HIS A 165 -5.71 -6.08 15.56
CA HIS A 165 -5.26 -7.27 16.26
C HIS A 165 -3.75 -7.20 16.51
N GLY A 166 -3.36 -7.28 17.77
CA GLY A 166 -1.98 -7.16 18.23
C GLY A 166 -1.67 -5.76 18.78
N PRO A 167 -0.46 -5.55 19.30
CA PRO A 167 -0.05 -4.26 19.82
C PRO A 167 0.27 -3.31 18.65
N HIS A 168 -0.51 -2.25 18.55
CA HIS A 168 -0.34 -1.16 17.59
C HIS A 168 -0.38 0.20 18.32
N PRO A 169 0.61 0.52 19.18
CA PRO A 169 0.64 1.79 19.88
C PRO A 169 0.66 3.00 18.94
N GLY A 170 1.33 2.91 17.79
CA GLY A 170 1.37 3.99 16.80
C GLY A 170 0.06 4.23 16.07
N PHE A 171 -0.92 3.34 16.21
CA PHE A 171 -2.26 3.47 15.63
C PHE A 171 -3.30 4.06 16.60
N ALA A 172 -2.88 4.35 17.84
CA ALA A 172 -3.77 4.99 18.82
C ALA A 172 -3.95 6.48 18.49
N ASP A 173 -5.19 6.99 18.66
CA ASP A 173 -5.52 8.39 18.40
C ASP A 173 -4.69 9.38 19.23
N ASP A 174 -4.22 8.95 20.41
CA ASP A 174 -3.43 9.72 21.35
C ASP A 174 -1.94 9.34 21.35
N PHE A 175 -1.44 8.76 20.26
CA PHE A 175 -0.04 8.36 20.16
C PHE A 175 0.90 9.57 20.30
N PRO A 176 1.78 9.59 21.34
CA PRO A 176 2.56 10.78 21.70
C PRO A 176 3.83 10.91 20.84
N PHE A 177 3.71 10.95 19.51
CA PHE A 177 4.87 11.00 18.62
C PHE A 177 5.79 12.18 18.89
N CYS A 178 5.22 13.38 19.10
CA CYS A 178 6.01 14.59 19.31
C CYS A 178 6.78 14.57 20.65
N GLU A 179 6.21 13.97 21.68
CA GLU A 179 6.90 13.80 22.97
C GLU A 179 8.08 12.83 22.83
N ILE A 180 7.88 11.71 22.14
CA ILE A 180 8.94 10.73 21.86
C ILE A 180 10.03 11.37 20.98
N ALA A 181 9.64 12.13 19.94
CA ALA A 181 10.59 12.82 19.07
C ALA A 181 11.41 13.87 19.84
N ALA A 182 10.77 14.64 20.74
CA ALA A 182 11.46 15.62 21.59
C ALA A 182 12.48 14.93 22.51
N GLU A 183 12.08 13.86 23.19
CA GLU A 183 12.97 13.08 24.06
C GLU A 183 14.18 12.52 23.30
N LEU A 184 13.93 11.86 22.15
CA LEU A 184 14.98 11.20 21.36
C LEU A 184 15.91 12.19 20.63
N THR A 185 15.45 13.43 20.42
CA THR A 185 16.24 14.48 19.75
C THR A 185 16.74 15.58 20.70
N GLY A 186 16.56 15.39 22.02
CA GLY A 186 17.10 16.28 23.05
C GLY A 186 16.46 17.68 23.05
N VAL A 187 15.23 17.82 22.59
CA VAL A 187 14.45 19.03 22.75
C VAL A 187 13.98 19.10 24.21
N THR A 188 14.41 20.15 24.90
CA THR A 188 13.96 20.46 26.28
C THR A 188 13.05 21.67 26.22
N ASP A 189 11.91 21.59 26.91
CA ASP A 189 10.99 22.73 27.13
C ASP A 189 11.67 23.95 27.78
#